data_55396d0cda20737dc623142c748805be
#
_entry.id   55396d0cda20737dc623142c748805be
#
_cell.length_a   1.000
_cell.length_b   1.000
_cell.length_c   1.000
_cell.angle_alpha   90.00
_cell.angle_beta   90.00
_cell.angle_gamma   90.00
#
_symmetry.space_group_name_H-M   'P 1'
#
loop_
_entity.id
_entity.type
_entity.pdbx_description
1 polymer ?
#
loop_
_entity_poly.entity_id
_entity_poly.type
_entity_poly.pdbx_seq_one_letter_code
_entity_poly.pdbx_strand_id
1 'polypeptide(L)'
;MTETTTRRQSLWSKAAWKLRRDRFGMLGLAVVAAYFLAAVGVWLGLWATGWGDVAGGKWEAPSAAHWFGTNLIGQDIFQRSIYSISTAFEIGLVVAVLSTLLGAVLGAVAGFFSGRATDELVVWLMGVLDSIPFYLLVAAIAFALEGNPWSMHVAMISTFWITTARLVRGEVIKLKGLEFVEAAHAIGVPEYTI
;
A
#
# COMPACT_ATOMS: atom_id res chain seq x y z
N MET A 1 -1.96 -7.16 53.41
CA MET A 1 -2.40 -7.62 52.03
C MET A 1 -2.40 -6.40 51.15
N THR A 2 -1.34 -6.16 50.38
CA THR A 2 -1.20 -5.07 49.46
C THR A 2 -1.62 -5.57 48.07
N GLU A 3 -2.82 -5.20 47.65
CA GLU A 3 -3.27 -5.40 46.27
C GLU A 3 -2.35 -4.64 45.30
N THR A 4 -1.48 -5.34 44.63
CA THR A 4 -0.77 -4.84 43.47
C THR A 4 -1.77 -4.73 42.31
N THR A 5 -2.38 -3.56 42.14
CA THR A 5 -3.13 -3.21 40.93
C THR A 5 -2.21 -3.34 39.71
N THR A 6 -2.24 -4.48 39.06
CA THR A 6 -1.62 -4.67 37.74
C THR A 6 -2.33 -3.76 36.74
N ARG A 7 -1.75 -2.56 36.54
CA ARG A 7 -2.19 -1.60 35.51
C ARG A 7 -2.23 -2.35 34.17
N ARG A 8 -3.43 -2.59 33.64
CA ARG A 8 -3.66 -3.19 32.32
C ARG A 8 -2.95 -2.29 31.29
N GLN A 9 -1.72 -2.63 30.93
CA GLN A 9 -1.01 -1.92 29.88
C GLN A 9 -1.72 -2.17 28.55
N SER A 10 -2.16 -1.12 27.88
CA SER A 10 -2.75 -1.20 26.55
C SER A 10 -1.79 -1.92 25.60
N LEU A 11 -2.32 -2.73 24.67
CA LEU A 11 -1.54 -3.41 23.64
C LEU A 11 -0.69 -2.43 22.85
N TRP A 12 -1.21 -1.24 22.58
CA TRP A 12 -0.50 -0.14 21.91
C TRP A 12 0.69 0.38 22.70
N SER A 13 0.55 0.50 24.02
CA SER A 13 1.66 0.92 24.90
C SER A 13 2.81 -0.09 24.88
N LYS A 14 2.48 -1.40 24.91
CA LYS A 14 3.47 -2.48 24.81
C LYS A 14 4.15 -2.49 23.45
N ALA A 15 3.40 -2.32 22.37
CA ALA A 15 3.94 -2.25 21.01
C ALA A 15 4.88 -1.05 20.83
N ALA A 16 4.48 0.13 21.27
CA ALA A 16 5.31 1.34 21.23
C ALA A 16 6.60 1.19 22.07
N TRP A 17 6.49 0.59 23.26
CA TRP A 17 7.67 0.32 24.09
C TRP A 17 8.63 -0.67 23.43
N LYS A 18 8.12 -1.74 22.83
CA LYS A 18 8.92 -2.73 22.10
C LYS A 18 9.63 -2.09 20.90
N LEU A 19 8.92 -1.26 20.13
CA LEU A 19 9.47 -0.57 18.97
C LEU A 19 10.60 0.40 19.39
N ARG A 20 10.40 1.18 20.47
CA ARG A 20 11.44 2.11 20.96
C ARG A 20 12.72 1.43 21.42
N ARG A 21 12.69 0.14 21.78
CA ARG A 21 13.87 -0.64 22.14
C ARG A 21 14.55 -1.30 20.94
N ASP A 22 13.86 -1.39 19.82
CA ASP A 22 14.40 -1.90 18.57
C ASP A 22 15.09 -0.75 17.80
N ARG A 23 16.42 -0.75 17.83
CA ARG A 23 17.23 0.29 17.17
C ARG A 23 17.05 0.29 15.64
N PHE A 24 16.95 -0.91 15.03
CA PHE A 24 16.75 -1.01 13.60
C PHE A 24 15.33 -0.61 13.21
N GLY A 25 14.33 -0.99 14.00
CA GLY A 25 12.94 -0.53 13.82
C GLY A 25 12.83 0.99 13.95
N MET A 26 13.50 1.60 14.92
CA MET A 26 13.53 3.07 15.07
C MET A 26 14.26 3.78 13.93
N LEU A 27 15.37 3.21 13.43
CA LEU A 27 16.07 3.74 12.26
C LEU A 27 15.17 3.67 11.02
N GLY A 28 14.52 2.53 10.76
CA GLY A 28 13.58 2.38 9.66
C GLY A 28 12.42 3.37 9.74
N LEU A 29 11.83 3.54 10.94
CA LEU A 29 10.78 4.53 11.18
C LEU A 29 11.27 5.96 10.91
N ALA A 30 12.49 6.31 11.35
CA ALA A 30 13.07 7.63 11.11
C ALA A 30 13.27 7.91 9.62
N VAL A 31 13.75 6.91 8.85
CA VAL A 31 13.91 7.02 7.40
C VAL A 31 12.55 7.25 6.73
N VAL A 32 11.55 6.41 7.03
CA VAL A 32 10.20 6.57 6.46
C VAL A 32 9.60 7.91 6.83
N ALA A 33 9.75 8.35 8.09
CA ALA A 33 9.25 9.65 8.52
C ALA A 33 9.96 10.81 7.80
N ALA A 34 11.27 10.72 7.57
CA ALA A 34 12.03 11.74 6.82
C ALA A 34 11.53 11.85 5.37
N TYR A 35 11.35 10.72 4.69
CA TYR A 35 10.78 10.70 3.33
C TYR A 35 9.33 11.22 3.30
N PHE A 36 8.51 10.87 4.28
CA PHE A 36 7.14 11.38 4.38
C PHE A 36 7.11 12.90 4.60
N LEU A 37 7.97 13.43 5.48
CA LEU A 37 8.10 14.87 5.68
C LEU A 37 8.59 15.58 4.41
N ALA A 38 9.48 14.95 3.65
CA ALA A 38 9.92 15.47 2.36
C ALA A 38 8.73 15.53 1.37
N ALA A 39 7.91 14.49 1.28
CA ALA A 39 6.70 14.48 0.45
C ALA A 39 5.72 15.59 0.87
N VAL A 40 5.47 15.74 2.17
CA VAL A 40 4.62 16.82 2.70
C VAL A 40 5.16 18.21 2.33
N GLY A 41 6.48 18.42 2.43
CA GLY A 41 7.12 19.68 2.02
C GLY A 41 6.92 19.99 0.53
N VAL A 42 6.96 18.97 -0.33
CA VAL A 42 6.64 19.13 -1.77
C VAL A 42 5.16 19.46 -1.98
N TRP A 43 4.24 18.77 -1.32
CA TRP A 43 2.80 19.05 -1.43
C TRP A 43 2.41 20.44 -0.94
N LEU A 44 3.13 20.95 0.05
CA LEU A 44 2.96 22.33 0.53
C LEU A 44 3.65 23.38 -0.34
N GLY A 45 4.35 22.97 -1.41
CA GLY A 45 5.10 23.87 -2.30
C GLY A 45 6.33 24.51 -1.65
N LEU A 46 6.88 23.90 -0.58
CA LEU A 46 8.07 24.41 0.11
C LEU A 46 9.37 23.99 -0.59
N TRP A 47 9.34 22.83 -1.26
CA TRP A 47 10.51 22.23 -1.91
C TRP A 47 10.19 21.79 -3.33
N ALA A 48 11.24 21.70 -4.15
CA ALA A 48 11.18 21.20 -5.52
C ALA A 48 10.17 21.93 -6.42
N THR A 49 9.93 23.22 -6.18
CA THR A 49 8.98 24.05 -6.95
C THR A 49 9.36 24.19 -8.42
N GLY A 50 10.68 24.13 -8.74
CA GLY A 50 11.21 24.19 -10.10
C GLY A 50 11.52 22.84 -10.74
N TRP A 51 10.95 21.73 -10.23
CA TRP A 51 11.27 20.37 -10.71
C TRP A 51 11.03 20.13 -12.20
N GLY A 52 10.07 20.86 -12.79
CA GLY A 52 9.70 20.78 -14.20
C GLY A 52 10.37 21.82 -15.11
N ASP A 53 11.03 22.82 -14.50
CA ASP A 53 11.60 23.94 -15.24
C ASP A 53 12.94 23.56 -15.86
N VAL A 54 13.25 24.19 -16.99
CA VAL A 54 14.59 24.13 -17.60
C VAL A 54 15.49 25.05 -16.81
N ALA A 55 16.41 24.46 -16.02
CA ALA A 55 17.26 25.18 -15.08
C ALA A 55 18.70 25.42 -15.60
N GLY A 56 19.11 24.67 -16.62
CA GLY A 56 20.48 24.74 -17.18
C GLY A 56 20.58 24.11 -18.57
N GLY A 57 21.81 23.89 -19.01
CA GLY A 57 22.09 23.17 -20.25
C GLY A 57 21.78 21.66 -20.16
N LYS A 58 21.87 20.97 -21.29
CA LYS A 58 21.68 19.52 -21.37
C LYS A 58 22.90 18.80 -20.77
N TRP A 59 22.66 17.81 -19.90
CA TRP A 59 23.70 16.96 -19.35
C TRP A 59 24.83 17.73 -18.64
N GLU A 60 24.51 18.82 -17.96
CA GLU A 60 25.52 19.48 -17.12
C GLU A 60 25.95 18.59 -15.98
N ALA A 61 27.25 18.58 -15.72
CA ALA A 61 27.82 17.84 -14.61
C ALA A 61 27.37 18.41 -13.25
N PRO A 62 27.41 17.63 -12.17
CA PRO A 62 27.16 18.11 -10.82
C PRO A 62 27.97 19.36 -10.48
N SER A 63 27.30 20.38 -9.94
CA SER A 63 27.88 21.69 -9.60
C SER A 63 27.21 22.27 -8.35
N ALA A 64 27.71 23.41 -7.87
CA ALA A 64 27.07 24.14 -6.77
C ALA A 64 25.64 24.64 -7.12
N ALA A 65 25.36 24.89 -8.39
CA ALA A 65 24.04 25.29 -8.87
C ALA A 65 23.09 24.08 -9.06
N HIS A 66 23.63 22.96 -9.53
CA HIS A 66 22.90 21.71 -9.81
C HIS A 66 23.61 20.54 -9.15
N TRP A 67 23.22 20.19 -7.93
CA TRP A 67 23.94 19.19 -7.10
C TRP A 67 24.07 17.82 -7.78
N PHE A 68 23.08 17.38 -8.53
CA PHE A 68 23.11 16.14 -9.30
C PHE A 68 23.23 16.38 -10.81
N GLY A 69 23.56 17.62 -11.22
CA GLY A 69 23.57 18.01 -12.62
C GLY A 69 22.18 18.15 -13.21
N THR A 70 22.13 18.22 -14.57
CA THR A 70 20.88 18.36 -15.33
C THR A 70 20.63 17.14 -16.22
N ASN A 71 19.36 16.96 -16.59
CA ASN A 71 18.96 15.88 -17.50
C ASN A 71 19.04 16.31 -18.99
N LEU A 72 18.58 15.42 -19.90
CA LEU A 72 18.56 15.65 -21.35
C LEU A 72 17.87 16.95 -21.80
N ILE A 73 16.90 17.42 -21.02
CA ILE A 73 16.13 18.64 -21.32
C ILE A 73 16.49 19.82 -20.43
N GLY A 74 17.60 19.72 -19.68
CA GLY A 74 18.12 20.81 -18.85
C GLY A 74 17.42 20.99 -17.50
N GLN A 75 16.65 20.02 -17.02
CA GLN A 75 15.99 20.09 -15.72
C GLN A 75 16.93 19.61 -14.62
N ASP A 76 16.85 20.23 -13.43
CA ASP A 76 17.66 19.87 -12.27
C ASP A 76 17.27 18.48 -11.72
N ILE A 77 18.23 17.55 -11.72
CA ILE A 77 18.02 16.17 -11.27
C ILE A 77 17.73 16.09 -9.77
N PHE A 78 18.36 16.95 -8.94
CA PHE A 78 18.13 16.97 -7.51
C PHE A 78 16.70 17.39 -7.16
N GLN A 79 16.19 18.46 -7.76
CA GLN A 79 14.81 18.91 -7.58
C GLN A 79 13.80 17.84 -8.04
N ARG A 80 14.07 17.19 -9.15
CA ARG A 80 13.24 16.08 -9.65
C ARG A 80 13.26 14.90 -8.71
N SER A 81 14.40 14.57 -8.13
CA SER A 81 14.53 13.48 -7.13
C SER A 81 13.70 13.77 -5.89
N ILE A 82 13.72 15.01 -5.38
CA ILE A 82 12.87 15.41 -4.25
C ILE A 82 11.38 15.36 -4.63
N TYR A 83 11.00 15.86 -5.81
CA TYR A 83 9.63 15.80 -6.27
C TYR A 83 9.12 14.36 -6.43
N SER A 84 9.97 13.44 -6.92
CA SER A 84 9.60 12.04 -7.11
C SER A 84 9.23 11.32 -5.81
N ILE A 85 9.70 11.82 -4.65
CA ILE A 85 9.31 11.30 -3.32
C ILE A 85 7.82 11.53 -3.10
N SER A 86 7.29 12.72 -3.42
CA SER A 86 5.87 13.01 -3.27
C SER A 86 5.00 12.14 -4.18
N THR A 87 5.41 11.96 -5.44
CA THR A 87 4.73 11.10 -6.40
C THR A 87 4.71 9.63 -5.93
N ALA A 88 5.84 9.15 -5.38
CA ALA A 88 5.93 7.79 -4.84
C ALA A 88 4.97 7.58 -3.66
N PHE A 89 4.88 8.56 -2.75
CA PHE A 89 3.93 8.50 -1.63
C PHE A 89 2.48 8.62 -2.08
N GLU A 90 2.17 9.51 -3.02
CA GLU A 90 0.83 9.68 -3.57
C GLU A 90 0.31 8.37 -4.18
N ILE A 91 1.05 7.84 -5.16
CA ILE A 91 0.68 6.59 -5.82
C ILE A 91 0.67 5.45 -4.81
N GLY A 92 1.74 5.32 -4.01
CA GLY A 92 1.89 4.21 -3.07
C GLY A 92 0.78 4.15 -2.01
N LEU A 93 0.42 5.29 -1.39
CA LEU A 93 -0.64 5.33 -0.38
C LEU A 93 -2.02 5.04 -0.97
N VAL A 94 -2.36 5.69 -2.09
CA VAL A 94 -3.66 5.49 -2.74
C VAL A 94 -3.80 4.04 -3.19
N VAL A 95 -2.79 3.50 -3.86
CA VAL A 95 -2.79 2.10 -4.31
C VAL A 95 -2.85 1.14 -3.12
N ALA A 96 -2.04 1.34 -2.09
CA ALA A 96 -2.03 0.46 -0.92
C ALA A 96 -3.39 0.42 -0.21
N VAL A 97 -4.02 1.56 0.01
CA VAL A 97 -5.34 1.63 0.67
C VAL A 97 -6.41 0.99 -0.19
N LEU A 98 -6.52 1.40 -1.46
CA LEU A 98 -7.61 0.94 -2.33
C LEU A 98 -7.46 -0.55 -2.71
N SER A 99 -6.24 -1.01 -3.01
CA SER A 99 -6.03 -2.44 -3.32
C SER A 99 -6.24 -3.32 -2.10
N THR A 100 -5.83 -2.86 -0.91
CA THR A 100 -6.07 -3.61 0.34
C THR A 100 -7.56 -3.70 0.65
N LEU A 101 -8.30 -2.60 0.54
CA LEU A 101 -9.75 -2.60 0.76
C LEU A 101 -10.46 -3.51 -0.24
N LEU A 102 -10.15 -3.38 -1.53
CA LEU A 102 -10.72 -4.21 -2.59
C LEU A 102 -10.41 -5.69 -2.35
N GLY A 103 -9.14 -6.00 -2.07
CA GLY A 103 -8.69 -7.36 -1.78
C GLY A 103 -9.33 -7.94 -0.51
N ALA A 104 -9.44 -7.14 0.54
CA ALA A 104 -10.09 -7.57 1.78
C ALA A 104 -11.57 -7.89 1.58
N VAL A 105 -12.30 -7.04 0.86
CA VAL A 105 -13.74 -7.26 0.58
C VAL A 105 -13.93 -8.51 -0.30
N LEU A 106 -13.23 -8.58 -1.43
CA LEU A 106 -13.38 -9.72 -2.35
C LEU A 106 -12.88 -11.03 -1.73
N GLY A 107 -11.77 -10.98 -0.97
CA GLY A 107 -11.25 -12.14 -0.26
C GLY A 107 -12.19 -12.61 0.86
N ALA A 108 -12.77 -11.67 1.62
CA ALA A 108 -13.73 -12.01 2.67
C ALA A 108 -15.00 -12.63 2.08
N VAL A 109 -15.55 -12.06 1.01
CA VAL A 109 -16.73 -12.59 0.31
C VAL A 109 -16.42 -13.99 -0.25
N ALA A 110 -15.30 -14.18 -0.94
CA ALA A 110 -14.91 -15.48 -1.47
C ALA A 110 -14.70 -16.53 -0.36
N GLY A 111 -14.04 -16.15 0.73
CA GLY A 111 -13.82 -17.04 1.89
C GLY A 111 -15.11 -17.40 2.60
N PHE A 112 -16.02 -16.43 2.78
CA PHE A 112 -17.32 -16.65 3.41
C PHE A 112 -18.19 -17.62 2.59
N PHE A 113 -18.24 -17.44 1.28
CA PHE A 113 -18.98 -18.31 0.34
C PHE A 113 -18.11 -19.43 -0.25
N SER A 114 -17.08 -19.86 0.46
CA SER A 114 -16.14 -20.90 -0.01
C SER A 114 -16.86 -22.14 -0.54
N GLY A 115 -16.46 -22.60 -1.73
CA GLY A 115 -17.08 -23.72 -2.45
C GLY A 115 -18.37 -23.39 -3.20
N ARG A 116 -18.78 -22.13 -3.24
CA ARG A 116 -19.93 -21.66 -4.04
C ARG A 116 -19.47 -20.90 -5.28
N ALA A 117 -20.36 -20.65 -6.22
CA ALA A 117 -20.08 -19.93 -7.47
C ALA A 117 -19.40 -18.55 -7.26
N THR A 118 -19.71 -17.87 -6.17
CA THR A 118 -19.08 -16.58 -5.81
C THR A 118 -17.58 -16.75 -5.54
N ASP A 119 -17.21 -17.79 -4.81
CA ASP A 119 -15.81 -18.14 -4.54
C ASP A 119 -15.09 -18.52 -5.83
N GLU A 120 -15.71 -19.40 -6.62
CA GLU A 120 -15.16 -19.85 -7.90
C GLU A 120 -14.90 -18.68 -8.86
N LEU A 121 -15.82 -17.70 -8.92
CA LEU A 121 -15.69 -16.51 -9.76
C LEU A 121 -14.49 -15.64 -9.32
N VAL A 122 -14.35 -15.38 -8.02
CA VAL A 122 -13.23 -14.57 -7.50
C VAL A 122 -11.91 -15.28 -7.72
N VAL A 123 -11.83 -16.58 -7.46
CA VAL A 123 -10.62 -17.40 -7.66
C VAL A 123 -10.27 -17.46 -9.16
N TRP A 124 -11.28 -17.64 -10.03
CA TRP A 124 -11.07 -17.60 -11.48
C TRP A 124 -10.50 -16.26 -11.93
N LEU A 125 -11.09 -15.14 -11.46
CA LEU A 125 -10.62 -13.79 -11.80
C LEU A 125 -9.17 -13.58 -11.35
N MET A 126 -8.83 -13.98 -10.11
CA MET A 126 -7.44 -13.94 -9.62
C MET A 126 -6.52 -14.75 -10.52
N GLY A 127 -6.93 -15.97 -10.93
CA GLY A 127 -6.14 -16.84 -11.80
C GLY A 127 -5.91 -16.26 -13.20
N VAL A 128 -6.94 -15.64 -13.79
CA VAL A 128 -6.82 -14.96 -15.10
C VAL A 128 -5.81 -13.81 -15.03
N LEU A 129 -5.92 -12.95 -14.02
CA LEU A 129 -5.01 -11.81 -13.87
C LEU A 129 -3.57 -12.24 -13.54
N ASP A 130 -3.39 -13.25 -12.69
CA ASP A 130 -2.07 -13.81 -12.35
C ASP A 130 -1.40 -14.54 -13.52
N SER A 131 -2.15 -14.98 -14.53
CA SER A 131 -1.58 -15.63 -15.71
C SER A 131 -0.80 -14.67 -16.61
N ILE A 132 -1.04 -13.38 -16.46
CA ILE A 132 -0.37 -12.31 -17.21
C ILE A 132 0.82 -11.81 -16.36
N PRO A 133 2.04 -11.72 -16.92
CA PRO A 133 3.16 -11.12 -16.21
C PRO A 133 2.81 -9.73 -15.68
N PHE A 134 3.04 -9.51 -14.38
CA PHE A 134 2.62 -8.31 -13.65
C PHE A 134 2.92 -7.00 -14.39
N TYR A 135 4.19 -6.81 -14.82
CA TYR A 135 4.58 -5.56 -15.50
C TYR A 135 3.87 -5.36 -16.85
N LEU A 136 3.57 -6.44 -17.56
CA LEU A 136 2.85 -6.36 -18.84
C LEU A 136 1.39 -5.96 -18.61
N LEU A 137 0.75 -6.52 -17.58
CA LEU A 137 -0.63 -6.17 -17.23
C LEU A 137 -0.75 -4.70 -16.79
N VAL A 138 0.14 -4.25 -15.90
CA VAL A 138 0.18 -2.84 -15.47
C VAL A 138 0.43 -1.91 -16.65
N ALA A 139 1.40 -2.22 -17.50
CA ALA A 139 1.70 -1.40 -18.68
C ALA A 139 0.54 -1.36 -19.68
N ALA A 140 -0.13 -2.49 -19.93
CA ALA A 140 -1.27 -2.56 -20.83
C ALA A 140 -2.45 -1.70 -20.34
N ILE A 141 -2.78 -1.79 -19.04
CA ILE A 141 -3.86 -0.99 -18.45
C ILE A 141 -3.49 0.50 -18.44
N ALA A 142 -2.26 0.84 -18.04
CA ALA A 142 -1.80 2.23 -18.02
C ALA A 142 -1.79 2.85 -19.43
N PHE A 143 -1.40 2.08 -20.44
CA PHE A 143 -1.43 2.50 -21.85
C PHE A 143 -2.87 2.65 -22.37
N ALA A 144 -3.76 1.71 -22.04
CA ALA A 144 -5.18 1.80 -22.43
C ALA A 144 -5.90 3.03 -21.83
N LEU A 145 -5.38 3.54 -20.71
CA LEU A 145 -5.88 4.73 -20.01
C LEU A 145 -4.98 5.96 -20.23
N GLU A 146 -4.18 5.96 -21.29
CA GLU A 146 -3.25 7.07 -21.61
C GLU A 146 -3.99 8.40 -21.65
N GLY A 147 -3.36 9.43 -21.06
CA GLY A 147 -3.97 10.74 -20.90
C GLY A 147 -4.83 10.92 -19.65
N ASN A 148 -5.14 9.83 -18.91
CA ASN A 148 -5.84 9.95 -17.64
C ASN A 148 -4.82 10.05 -16.48
N PRO A 149 -4.90 11.08 -15.61
CA PRO A 149 -4.00 11.22 -14.46
C PRO A 149 -4.03 10.00 -13.50
N TRP A 150 -5.11 9.25 -13.48
CA TRP A 150 -5.32 8.06 -12.63
C TRP A 150 -4.88 6.74 -13.29
N SER A 151 -4.35 6.77 -14.52
CA SER A 151 -4.00 5.56 -15.27
C SER A 151 -3.11 4.61 -14.47
N MET A 152 -2.05 5.14 -13.83
CA MET A 152 -1.12 4.35 -13.02
C MET A 152 -1.79 3.79 -11.76
N HIS A 153 -2.61 4.58 -11.07
CA HIS A 153 -3.34 4.15 -9.89
C HIS A 153 -4.29 2.98 -10.22
N VAL A 154 -5.10 3.13 -11.27
CA VAL A 154 -6.03 2.09 -11.71
C VAL A 154 -5.28 0.82 -12.12
N ALA A 155 -4.20 0.96 -12.88
CA ALA A 155 -3.38 -0.17 -13.31
C ALA A 155 -2.80 -0.95 -12.11
N MET A 156 -2.30 -0.26 -11.11
CA MET A 156 -1.72 -0.91 -9.93
C MET A 156 -2.80 -1.48 -8.98
N ILE A 157 -3.91 -0.76 -8.76
CA ILE A 157 -5.00 -1.24 -7.92
C ILE A 157 -5.59 -2.52 -8.50
N SER A 158 -5.80 -2.58 -9.83
CA SER A 158 -6.38 -3.74 -10.50
C SER A 158 -5.50 -4.99 -10.46
N THR A 159 -4.25 -4.88 -10.02
CA THR A 159 -3.32 -6.00 -9.88
C THR A 159 -2.98 -6.33 -8.42
N PHE A 160 -2.76 -5.33 -7.56
CA PHE A 160 -2.28 -5.57 -6.19
C PHE A 160 -3.34 -6.13 -5.23
N TRP A 161 -4.62 -6.01 -5.52
CA TRP A 161 -5.70 -6.55 -4.67
C TRP A 161 -5.65 -8.08 -4.54
N ILE A 162 -5.09 -8.78 -5.53
CA ILE A 162 -5.07 -10.25 -5.61
C ILE A 162 -4.37 -10.88 -4.41
N THR A 163 -3.20 -10.36 -4.05
CA THR A 163 -2.40 -10.88 -2.92
C THR A 163 -3.17 -10.76 -1.60
N THR A 164 -3.78 -9.60 -1.37
CA THR A 164 -4.60 -9.37 -0.17
C THR A 164 -5.85 -10.26 -0.18
N ALA A 165 -6.53 -10.37 -1.32
CA ALA A 165 -7.72 -11.21 -1.44
C ALA A 165 -7.44 -12.68 -1.14
N ARG A 166 -6.32 -13.20 -1.64
CA ARG A 166 -5.89 -14.59 -1.38
C ARG A 166 -5.61 -14.84 0.10
N LEU A 167 -4.91 -13.90 0.77
CA LEU A 167 -4.61 -13.97 2.19
C LEU A 167 -5.90 -13.93 3.03
N VAL A 168 -6.74 -12.94 2.80
CA VAL A 168 -8.00 -12.75 3.55
C VAL A 168 -8.96 -13.92 3.33
N ARG A 169 -9.09 -14.41 2.08
CA ARG A 169 -9.89 -15.61 1.79
C ARG A 169 -9.43 -16.81 2.63
N GLY A 170 -8.12 -17.05 2.69
CA GLY A 170 -7.56 -18.16 3.48
C GLY A 170 -7.84 -18.00 4.97
N GLU A 171 -7.74 -16.80 5.53
CA GLU A 171 -8.03 -16.56 6.94
C GLU A 171 -9.54 -16.70 7.26
N VAL A 172 -10.42 -16.21 6.38
CA VAL A 172 -11.87 -16.37 6.58
C VAL A 172 -12.28 -17.83 6.53
N ILE A 173 -11.73 -18.64 5.63
CA ILE A 173 -12.00 -20.08 5.57
C ILE A 173 -11.57 -20.75 6.88
N LYS A 174 -10.40 -20.42 7.42
CA LYS A 174 -9.93 -20.95 8.71
C LYS A 174 -10.85 -20.55 9.87
N LEU A 175 -11.26 -19.26 9.92
CA LEU A 175 -12.15 -18.76 10.96
C LEU A 175 -13.50 -19.47 10.96
N LYS A 176 -14.06 -19.76 9.79
CA LYS A 176 -15.33 -20.50 9.66
C LYS A 176 -15.28 -21.91 10.24
N GLY A 177 -14.13 -22.56 10.19
CA GLY A 177 -13.95 -23.92 10.74
C GLY A 177 -13.60 -23.96 12.23
N LEU A 178 -13.68 -22.83 12.96
CA LEU A 178 -13.44 -22.82 14.39
C LEU A 178 -14.65 -23.34 15.17
N GLU A 179 -14.40 -24.13 16.22
CA GLU A 179 -15.44 -24.80 17.05
C GLU A 179 -16.48 -23.81 17.58
N PHE A 180 -16.10 -22.60 17.95
CA PHE A 180 -17.05 -21.60 18.45
C PHE A 180 -17.99 -21.09 17.35
N VAL A 181 -17.53 -21.02 16.09
CA VAL A 181 -18.35 -20.62 14.93
C VAL A 181 -19.36 -21.73 14.64
N GLU A 182 -18.92 -23.00 14.63
CA GLU A 182 -19.80 -24.15 14.45
C GLU A 182 -20.84 -24.25 15.57
N ALA A 183 -20.42 -24.01 16.83
CA ALA A 183 -21.33 -23.96 17.96
C ALA A 183 -22.37 -22.83 17.83
N ALA A 184 -21.96 -21.65 17.38
CA ALA A 184 -22.87 -20.52 17.14
C ALA A 184 -23.91 -20.85 16.05
N HIS A 185 -23.49 -21.50 14.96
CA HIS A 185 -24.43 -22.01 13.94
C HIS A 185 -25.41 -23.03 14.50
N ALA A 186 -24.93 -23.97 15.34
CA ALA A 186 -25.76 -25.02 15.92
C ALA A 186 -26.87 -24.48 16.84
N ILE A 187 -26.64 -23.36 17.51
CA ILE A 187 -27.65 -22.68 18.35
C ILE A 187 -28.49 -21.64 17.61
N GLY A 188 -28.34 -21.54 16.26
CA GLY A 188 -29.16 -20.69 15.40
C GLY A 188 -28.80 -19.21 15.38
N VAL A 189 -27.56 -18.84 15.74
CA VAL A 189 -27.08 -17.45 15.60
C VAL A 189 -27.03 -17.10 14.11
N PRO A 190 -27.57 -15.92 13.69
CA PRO A 190 -27.55 -15.52 12.30
C PRO A 190 -26.13 -15.29 11.77
N GLU A 191 -25.88 -15.69 10.52
CA GLU A 191 -24.54 -15.59 9.88
C GLU A 191 -23.91 -14.18 9.94
N TYR A 192 -24.71 -13.12 9.92
CA TYR A 192 -24.21 -11.73 10.01
C TYR A 192 -23.77 -11.28 11.41
N THR A 193 -23.99 -12.13 12.42
CA THR A 193 -23.61 -11.86 13.83
C THR A 193 -22.36 -12.61 14.24
N ILE A 194 -22.02 -13.68 13.51
CA ILE A 194 -20.85 -14.55 13.70
C ILE A 194 -19.65 -13.98 12.96
#